data_abef6e0e209290e607a75f49f37b0c96
#
_entry.id   abef6e0e209290e607a75f49f37b0c96
#
_cell.length_a   1.000
_cell.length_b   1.000
_cell.length_c   1.000
_cell.angle_alpha   90.00
_cell.angle_beta   90.00
_cell.angle_gamma   90.00
#
_symmetry.space_group_name_H-M   'P 1'
#
loop_
_entity.id
_entity.type
_entity.pdbx_description
1 polymer ?
#
loop_
_entity_poly.entity_id
_entity_poly.type
_entity_poly.pdbx_seq_one_letter_code
_entity_poly.pdbx_strand_id
1 'polypeptide(L)'
;MNVIIVHGGAGTKRDLLERKEAVIKAVESGYKILEESGSAIDAAIKATVILEDSPYFNAGTGSGLNIEGEVEMDASIMTDSLECGAVACIKNVKNPILIAKFVMEKTDHIILSGEGAQKFAEIMGVRSYDPTTKKSKTLYNKLMRKIEAGQGTRYFPRLPNFIEYYNTDTVGAIAVDEEGKFAVTNSTAGVILKLPGRLGDTPVFGAGLYANELGAVSATGHGEGIIRLCLSKEAVDLMKRNSAQKSVSIAIRKAKRYNCRCGLIAIDRKGRVGWGHTADAMPSAYIKNGKLTYKE
;
A
#
# COMPACT_ATOMS: atom_id res chain seq x y z
N MET A 1 -6.66 -22.78 4.53
CA MET A 1 -5.18 -22.62 4.64
C MET A 1 -4.91 -21.18 5.01
N ASN A 2 -4.66 -20.88 6.29
CA ASN A 2 -4.56 -19.52 6.77
C ASN A 2 -3.13 -18.97 6.59
N VAL A 3 -3.00 -17.95 5.73
CA VAL A 3 -1.73 -17.24 5.49
C VAL A 3 -2.01 -15.74 5.35
N ILE A 4 -1.20 -14.91 5.99
CA ILE A 4 -1.26 -13.46 5.81
C ILE A 4 0.16 -12.90 5.74
N ILE A 5 0.39 -11.91 4.87
CA ILE A 5 1.61 -11.12 4.81
C ILE A 5 1.26 -9.63 4.70
N VAL A 6 2.05 -8.78 5.37
CA VAL A 6 1.92 -7.33 5.30
C VAL A 6 3.25 -6.67 4.98
N HIS A 7 3.23 -5.46 4.42
CA HIS A 7 4.39 -4.59 4.29
C HIS A 7 4.10 -3.17 4.79
N GLY A 8 5.11 -2.53 5.33
CA GLY A 8 5.11 -1.14 5.77
C GLY A 8 5.82 -0.18 4.81
N GLY A 9 5.91 -0.55 3.51
CA GLY A 9 6.52 0.28 2.47
C GLY A 9 8.00 0.04 2.22
N ALA A 10 8.41 0.22 0.97
CA ALA A 10 9.80 0.10 0.51
C ALA A 10 10.45 1.48 0.48
N GLY A 11 11.35 1.76 1.42
CA GLY A 11 11.92 3.09 1.59
C GLY A 11 13.29 3.10 2.26
N THR A 12 13.56 4.14 3.02
CA THR A 12 14.80 4.32 3.80
C THR A 12 14.71 3.64 5.16
N LYS A 13 15.87 3.39 5.77
CA LYS A 13 16.00 2.84 7.13
C LYS A 13 15.72 3.91 8.19
N ARG A 14 14.44 4.15 8.49
CA ARG A 14 14.02 5.07 9.54
C ARG A 14 12.92 4.45 10.37
N ASP A 15 12.83 4.86 11.63
CA ASP A 15 11.81 4.38 12.58
C ASP A 15 11.64 2.84 12.53
N LEU A 16 12.75 2.09 12.33
CA LEU A 16 12.70 0.66 12.02
C LEU A 16 12.09 -0.17 13.14
N LEU A 17 12.31 0.22 14.40
CA LEU A 17 11.75 -0.50 15.55
C LEU A 17 10.23 -0.35 15.60
N GLU A 18 9.74 0.88 15.53
CA GLU A 18 8.31 1.20 15.58
C GLU A 18 7.56 0.63 14.37
N ARG A 19 8.18 0.69 13.20
CA ARG A 19 7.63 0.10 11.96
C ARG A 19 7.59 -1.42 12.04
N LYS A 20 8.60 -2.06 12.64
CA LYS A 20 8.62 -3.50 12.91
C LYS A 20 7.47 -3.88 13.85
N GLU A 21 7.31 -3.18 14.96
CA GLU A 21 6.21 -3.43 15.91
C GLU A 21 4.84 -3.27 15.23
N ALA A 22 4.67 -2.22 14.40
CA ALA A 22 3.42 -1.97 13.70
C ALA A 22 3.08 -3.06 12.66
N VAL A 23 4.05 -3.55 11.86
CA VAL A 23 3.78 -4.64 10.91
C VAL A 23 3.54 -5.98 11.61
N ILE A 24 4.19 -6.23 12.75
CA ILE A 24 3.91 -7.42 13.56
C ILE A 24 2.49 -7.34 14.11
N LYS A 25 2.10 -6.23 14.74
CA LYS A 25 0.74 -6.02 15.24
C LYS A 25 -0.32 -6.16 14.15
N ALA A 26 -0.04 -5.64 12.96
CA ALA A 26 -0.95 -5.71 11.82
C ALA A 26 -1.16 -7.15 11.36
N VAL A 27 -0.08 -7.91 11.16
CA VAL A 27 -0.16 -9.29 10.70
C VAL A 27 -0.81 -10.21 11.72
N GLU A 28 -0.53 -10.02 13.01
CA GLU A 28 -1.18 -10.78 14.11
C GLU A 28 -2.68 -10.48 14.19
N SER A 29 -3.06 -9.19 14.08
CA SER A 29 -4.47 -8.80 14.12
C SER A 29 -5.27 -9.35 12.92
N GLY A 30 -4.68 -9.37 11.72
CA GLY A 30 -5.30 -9.98 10.55
C GLY A 30 -5.33 -11.51 10.64
N TYR A 31 -4.26 -12.13 11.13
CA TYR A 31 -4.20 -13.58 11.28
C TYR A 31 -5.24 -14.11 12.29
N LYS A 32 -5.48 -13.37 13.36
CA LYS A 32 -6.54 -13.72 14.34
C LYS A 32 -7.91 -13.86 13.68
N ILE A 33 -8.25 -12.99 12.72
CA ILE A 33 -9.51 -13.10 11.98
C ILE A 33 -9.56 -14.43 11.20
N LEU A 34 -8.46 -14.84 10.57
CA LEU A 34 -8.39 -16.11 9.86
C LEU A 34 -8.46 -17.33 10.79
N GLU A 35 -7.90 -17.23 12.01
CA GLU A 35 -8.03 -18.29 13.03
C GLU A 35 -9.46 -18.45 13.55
N GLU A 36 -10.24 -17.37 13.56
CA GLU A 36 -11.65 -17.34 13.91
C GLU A 36 -12.59 -17.66 12.72
N SER A 37 -12.04 -18.27 11.64
CA SER A 37 -12.74 -18.60 10.38
C SER A 37 -13.37 -17.40 9.67
N GLY A 38 -12.76 -16.21 9.85
CA GLY A 38 -13.14 -15.01 9.12
C GLY A 38 -12.55 -14.98 7.71
N SER A 39 -13.07 -14.09 6.86
CA SER A 39 -12.71 -14.00 5.46
C SER A 39 -11.31 -13.40 5.22
N ALA A 40 -10.69 -13.73 4.08
CA ALA A 40 -9.46 -13.09 3.61
C ALA A 40 -9.64 -11.57 3.47
N ILE A 41 -10.82 -11.10 3.05
CA ILE A 41 -11.15 -9.67 2.93
C ILE A 41 -11.03 -8.99 4.31
N ASP A 42 -11.70 -9.52 5.33
CA ASP A 42 -11.71 -8.90 6.65
C ASP A 42 -10.33 -8.95 7.32
N ALA A 43 -9.56 -10.02 7.08
CA ALA A 43 -8.20 -10.15 7.57
C ALA A 43 -7.25 -9.12 6.93
N ALA A 44 -7.29 -8.96 5.60
CA ALA A 44 -6.47 -7.98 4.88
C ALA A 44 -6.85 -6.54 5.25
N ILE A 45 -8.15 -6.23 5.33
CA ILE A 45 -8.66 -4.93 5.79
C ILE A 45 -8.20 -4.64 7.21
N LYS A 46 -8.37 -5.59 8.14
CA LYS A 46 -7.97 -5.38 9.54
C LYS A 46 -6.49 -5.06 9.66
N ALA A 47 -5.64 -5.80 8.95
CA ALA A 47 -4.20 -5.56 8.94
C ALA A 47 -3.88 -4.16 8.36
N THR A 48 -4.51 -3.77 7.26
CA THR A 48 -4.28 -2.46 6.62
C THR A 48 -4.77 -1.31 7.52
N VAL A 49 -5.91 -1.43 8.18
CA VAL A 49 -6.40 -0.43 9.17
C VAL A 49 -5.39 -0.22 10.30
N ILE A 50 -4.77 -1.28 10.82
CA ILE A 50 -3.72 -1.16 11.85
C ILE A 50 -2.51 -0.37 11.30
N LEU A 51 -2.14 -0.59 10.05
CA LEU A 51 -1.04 0.16 9.42
C LEU A 51 -1.41 1.62 9.13
N GLU A 52 -2.64 1.89 8.68
CA GLU A 52 -3.17 3.26 8.49
C GLU A 52 -3.29 4.04 9.80
N ASP A 53 -3.57 3.36 10.92
CA ASP A 53 -3.65 3.98 12.25
C ASP A 53 -2.27 4.31 12.83
N SER A 54 -1.20 3.74 12.27
CA SER A 54 0.17 3.93 12.74
C SER A 54 0.80 5.21 12.14
N PRO A 55 1.29 6.16 12.96
CA PRO A 55 1.88 7.41 12.47
C PRO A 55 3.26 7.24 11.84
N TYR A 56 3.77 6.03 11.74
CA TYR A 56 5.09 5.72 11.19
C TYR A 56 5.08 5.38 9.70
N PHE A 57 3.88 5.30 9.09
CA PHE A 57 3.70 5.06 7.67
C PHE A 57 3.08 6.27 6.96
N ASN A 58 3.17 6.28 5.64
CA ASN A 58 2.60 7.31 4.79
C ASN A 58 1.23 6.85 4.23
N ALA A 59 0.33 6.48 5.13
CA ALA A 59 -1.03 6.03 4.85
C ALA A 59 -1.91 6.31 6.07
N GLY A 60 -3.15 6.74 5.89
CA GLY A 60 -4.01 7.10 7.01
C GLY A 60 -3.39 8.18 7.91
N THR A 61 -3.30 7.91 9.21
CA THR A 61 -2.67 8.79 10.19
C THR A 61 -1.17 8.92 9.94
N GLY A 62 -0.67 10.15 9.78
CA GLY A 62 0.76 10.40 9.48
C GLY A 62 1.07 10.57 8.00
N SER A 63 0.06 10.56 7.17
CA SER A 63 0.15 10.83 5.72
C SER A 63 0.94 12.11 5.41
N GLY A 64 1.75 12.03 4.35
CA GLY A 64 2.48 13.17 3.80
C GLY A 64 1.53 14.17 3.11
N LEU A 65 1.92 15.45 3.15
CA LEU A 65 1.14 16.52 2.55
C LEU A 65 1.57 16.74 1.09
N ASN A 66 0.61 17.12 0.24
CA ASN A 66 0.86 17.58 -1.12
C ASN A 66 1.49 19.00 -1.09
N ILE A 67 1.79 19.58 -2.25
CA ILE A 67 2.46 20.88 -2.33
C ILE A 67 1.62 22.04 -1.79
N GLU A 68 0.29 21.87 -1.71
CA GLU A 68 -0.65 22.86 -1.16
C GLU A 68 -0.86 22.69 0.35
N GLY A 69 -0.19 21.72 0.97
CA GLY A 69 -0.29 21.46 2.40
C GLY A 69 -1.50 20.62 2.83
N GLU A 70 -2.11 19.90 1.89
CA GLU A 70 -3.24 19.02 2.12
C GLU A 70 -2.85 17.54 2.04
N VAL A 71 -3.60 16.68 2.71
CA VAL A 71 -3.47 15.23 2.58
C VAL A 71 -4.47 14.69 1.58
N GLU A 72 -3.98 14.02 0.56
CA GLU A 72 -4.75 13.22 -0.39
C GLU A 72 -4.27 11.78 -0.34
N MET A 73 -5.19 10.85 -0.14
CA MET A 73 -4.88 9.43 0.04
C MET A 73 -5.53 8.57 -1.05
N ASP A 74 -4.88 7.45 -1.31
CA ASP A 74 -5.33 6.43 -2.25
C ASP A 74 -5.39 5.09 -1.52
N ALA A 75 -6.43 4.29 -1.76
CA ALA A 75 -6.50 2.92 -1.25
C ALA A 75 -7.22 2.00 -2.23
N SER A 76 -6.89 0.72 -2.20
CA SER A 76 -7.50 -0.27 -3.07
C SER A 76 -7.53 -1.66 -2.43
N ILE A 77 -8.51 -2.44 -2.84
CA ILE A 77 -8.71 -3.84 -2.49
C ILE A 77 -9.06 -4.64 -3.73
N MET A 78 -8.61 -5.89 -3.81
CA MET A 78 -8.98 -6.83 -4.87
C MET A 78 -9.01 -8.25 -4.33
N THR A 79 -9.91 -9.07 -4.87
CA THR A 79 -10.05 -10.50 -4.54
C THR A 79 -9.63 -11.38 -5.71
N ASP A 80 -9.47 -12.68 -5.47
CA ASP A 80 -9.18 -13.68 -6.50
C ASP A 80 -10.32 -13.90 -7.50
N SER A 81 -11.57 -13.51 -7.13
CA SER A 81 -12.73 -13.48 -8.03
C SER A 81 -12.78 -12.24 -8.93
N LEU A 82 -11.75 -11.38 -8.89
CA LEU A 82 -11.62 -10.12 -9.61
C LEU A 82 -12.57 -9.00 -9.11
N GLU A 83 -13.28 -9.20 -8.01
CA GLU A 83 -13.98 -8.11 -7.33
C GLU A 83 -12.95 -7.12 -6.80
N CYS A 84 -13.19 -5.84 -7.04
CA CYS A 84 -12.23 -4.82 -6.65
C CYS A 84 -12.90 -3.46 -6.39
N GLY A 85 -12.25 -2.68 -5.53
CA GLY A 85 -12.69 -1.32 -5.21
C GLY A 85 -11.50 -0.44 -4.85
N ALA A 86 -11.58 0.84 -5.23
CA ALA A 86 -10.53 1.80 -4.90
C ALA A 86 -11.09 3.19 -4.65
N VAL A 87 -10.33 3.96 -3.88
CA VAL A 87 -10.48 5.40 -3.75
C VAL A 87 -9.16 6.09 -4.08
N ALA A 88 -9.26 7.25 -4.73
CA ALA A 88 -8.13 8.03 -5.17
C ALA A 88 -8.29 9.50 -4.77
N CYS A 89 -7.20 10.14 -4.32
CA CYS A 89 -7.20 11.53 -3.86
C CYS A 89 -8.30 11.85 -2.83
N ILE A 90 -8.66 10.87 -1.98
CA ILE A 90 -9.66 11.10 -0.93
C ILE A 90 -9.03 11.89 0.21
N LYS A 91 -9.79 12.85 0.76
CA LYS A 91 -9.38 13.72 1.87
C LYS A 91 -10.22 13.44 3.11
N ASN A 92 -9.73 13.88 4.26
CA ASN A 92 -10.49 13.95 5.51
C ASN A 92 -11.12 12.63 5.97
N VAL A 93 -10.47 11.51 5.71
CA VAL A 93 -10.86 10.20 6.26
C VAL A 93 -9.71 9.57 7.03
N LYS A 94 -10.02 8.75 8.03
CA LYS A 94 -9.00 8.07 8.84
C LYS A 94 -8.43 6.86 8.10
N ASN A 95 -9.31 6.00 7.59
CA ASN A 95 -8.98 4.73 6.99
C ASN A 95 -9.53 4.63 5.57
N PRO A 96 -8.81 5.13 4.55
CA PRO A 96 -9.26 5.09 3.16
C PRO A 96 -9.52 3.66 2.65
N ILE A 97 -8.87 2.65 3.21
CA ILE A 97 -9.11 1.24 2.83
C ILE A 97 -10.56 0.80 3.09
N LEU A 98 -11.21 1.33 4.14
CA LEU A 98 -12.62 1.03 4.41
C LEU A 98 -13.54 1.59 3.34
N ILE A 99 -13.19 2.77 2.77
CA ILE A 99 -13.98 3.36 1.70
C ILE A 99 -13.78 2.57 0.40
N ALA A 100 -12.55 2.12 0.12
CA ALA A 100 -12.29 1.22 -1.01
C ALA A 100 -13.10 -0.09 -0.91
N LYS A 101 -13.21 -0.67 0.30
CA LYS A 101 -14.10 -1.82 0.56
C LYS A 101 -15.57 -1.47 0.25
N PHE A 102 -16.06 -0.32 0.70
CA PHE A 102 -17.43 0.09 0.42
C PHE A 102 -17.68 0.31 -1.08
N VAL A 103 -16.71 0.85 -1.83
CA VAL A 103 -16.82 0.96 -3.29
C VAL A 103 -17.04 -0.43 -3.90
N MET A 104 -16.24 -1.42 -3.51
CA MET A 104 -16.34 -2.80 -4.00
C MET A 104 -17.68 -3.45 -3.66
N GLU A 105 -18.18 -3.27 -2.41
CA GLU A 105 -19.33 -4.03 -1.91
C GLU A 105 -20.68 -3.34 -2.11
N LYS A 106 -20.70 -2.03 -2.30
CA LYS A 106 -21.94 -1.22 -2.25
C LYS A 106 -22.24 -0.46 -3.54
N THR A 107 -21.38 -0.59 -4.56
CA THR A 107 -21.57 0.11 -5.84
C THR A 107 -21.23 -0.80 -7.01
N ASP A 108 -21.67 -0.41 -8.22
CA ASP A 108 -21.24 -1.02 -9.48
C ASP A 108 -19.95 -0.38 -10.04
N HIS A 109 -19.35 0.54 -9.27
CA HIS A 109 -18.13 1.24 -9.66
C HIS A 109 -16.89 0.55 -9.09
N ILE A 110 -15.76 0.73 -9.76
CA ILE A 110 -14.47 0.19 -9.32
C ILE A 110 -13.65 1.25 -8.62
N ILE A 111 -13.66 2.50 -9.08
CA ILE A 111 -12.81 3.57 -8.52
C ILE A 111 -13.65 4.84 -8.38
N LEU A 112 -13.63 5.42 -7.18
CA LEU A 112 -14.11 6.77 -6.91
C LEU A 112 -12.93 7.69 -6.57
N SER A 113 -13.00 8.98 -6.93
CA SER A 113 -11.91 9.91 -6.67
C SER A 113 -12.36 11.27 -6.15
N GLY A 114 -11.44 11.97 -5.44
CA GLY A 114 -11.60 13.35 -4.98
C GLY A 114 -12.87 13.59 -4.18
N GLU A 115 -13.58 14.68 -4.50
CA GLU A 115 -14.83 15.07 -3.82
C GLU A 115 -15.93 14.02 -3.93
N GLY A 116 -15.99 13.28 -5.05
CA GLY A 116 -16.95 12.20 -5.23
C GLY A 116 -16.74 11.06 -4.24
N ALA A 117 -15.48 10.66 -4.04
CA ALA A 117 -15.11 9.65 -3.04
C ALA A 117 -15.40 10.15 -1.61
N GLN A 118 -15.16 11.43 -1.33
CA GLN A 118 -15.44 12.01 -0.02
C GLN A 118 -16.95 12.04 0.27
N LYS A 119 -17.79 12.49 -0.67
CA LYS A 119 -19.24 12.46 -0.53
C LYS A 119 -19.76 11.04 -0.33
N PHE A 120 -19.20 10.08 -1.05
CA PHE A 120 -19.56 8.68 -0.86
C PHE A 120 -19.19 8.18 0.54
N ALA A 121 -18.01 8.54 1.08
CA ALA A 121 -17.62 8.21 2.45
C ALA A 121 -18.60 8.80 3.48
N GLU A 122 -19.06 10.04 3.30
CA GLU A 122 -20.07 10.68 4.16
C GLU A 122 -21.42 9.93 4.10
N ILE A 123 -21.87 9.52 2.91
CA ILE A 123 -23.10 8.68 2.72
C ILE A 123 -22.95 7.35 3.47
N MET A 124 -21.76 6.76 3.47
CA MET A 124 -21.46 5.53 4.22
C MET A 124 -21.28 5.75 5.73
N GLY A 125 -21.51 6.98 6.26
CA GLY A 125 -21.44 7.32 7.66
C GLY A 125 -20.03 7.49 8.22
N VAL A 126 -19.03 7.64 7.36
CA VAL A 126 -17.64 7.86 7.79
C VAL A 126 -17.46 9.29 8.29
N ARG A 127 -16.96 9.43 9.52
CA ARG A 127 -16.73 10.75 10.13
C ARG A 127 -15.48 11.39 9.54
N SER A 128 -15.54 12.72 9.40
CA SER A 128 -14.36 13.51 9.00
C SER A 128 -13.24 13.38 10.03
N TYR A 129 -12.00 13.27 9.51
CA TYR A 129 -10.78 13.10 10.30
C TYR A 129 -9.60 13.81 9.63
N ASP A 130 -8.81 14.57 10.40
CA ASP A 130 -7.54 15.13 9.93
C ASP A 130 -6.41 14.11 10.13
N PRO A 131 -5.88 13.49 9.06
CA PRO A 131 -4.83 12.50 9.16
C PRO A 131 -3.43 13.08 9.41
N THR A 132 -3.29 14.41 9.46
CA THR A 132 -2.00 15.05 9.66
C THR A 132 -1.46 14.84 11.07
N THR A 133 -0.14 14.75 11.18
CA THR A 133 0.57 14.67 12.47
C THR A 133 1.54 15.85 12.61
N LYS A 134 2.00 16.12 13.84
CA LYS A 134 3.07 17.09 14.07
C LYS A 134 4.32 16.75 13.24
N LYS A 135 4.63 15.44 13.09
CA LYS A 135 5.78 14.94 12.31
C LYS A 135 5.61 15.26 10.82
N SER A 136 4.44 14.96 10.23
CA SER A 136 4.18 15.23 8.81
C SER A 136 4.16 16.73 8.50
N LYS A 137 3.54 17.57 9.35
CA LYS A 137 3.56 19.03 9.23
C LYS A 137 4.98 19.61 9.34
N THR A 138 5.78 19.13 10.29
CA THR A 138 7.18 19.57 10.46
C THR A 138 8.01 19.24 9.21
N LEU A 139 7.85 18.03 8.66
CA LEU A 139 8.55 17.63 7.45
C LEU A 139 8.13 18.49 6.25
N TYR A 140 6.83 18.70 6.05
CA TYR A 140 6.29 19.59 5.02
C TYR A 140 6.91 20.98 5.09
N ASN A 141 6.86 21.65 6.25
CA ASN A 141 7.42 22.99 6.45
C ASN A 141 8.92 23.05 6.18
N LYS A 142 9.67 22.00 6.58
CA LYS A 142 11.12 21.90 6.28
C LYS A 142 11.38 21.84 4.77
N LEU A 143 10.59 21.08 4.03
CA LEU A 143 10.75 20.90 2.59
C LEU A 143 10.31 22.16 1.83
N MET A 144 9.22 22.81 2.24
CA MET A 144 8.76 24.07 1.64
C MET A 144 9.80 25.18 1.77
N ARG A 145 10.42 25.34 2.95
CA ARG A 145 11.53 26.31 3.15
C ARG A 145 12.72 26.06 2.20
N LYS A 146 13.02 24.80 1.90
CA LYS A 146 14.08 24.47 0.91
C LYS A 146 13.71 24.91 -0.50
N ILE A 147 12.45 24.69 -0.88
CA ILE A 147 11.92 25.15 -2.19
C ILE A 147 11.98 26.68 -2.28
N GLU A 148 11.51 27.38 -1.26
CA GLU A 148 11.53 28.85 -1.16
C GLU A 148 12.96 29.42 -1.23
N ALA A 149 13.94 28.71 -0.67
CA ALA A 149 15.35 29.05 -0.74
C ALA A 149 16.01 28.69 -2.10
N GLY A 150 15.24 28.30 -3.12
CA GLY A 150 15.74 27.90 -4.43
C GLY A 150 16.47 26.54 -4.44
N GLN A 151 16.44 25.82 -3.32
CA GLN A 151 17.05 24.50 -3.18
C GLN A 151 16.07 23.40 -3.61
N GLY A 152 15.61 23.45 -4.83
CA GLY A 152 14.70 22.45 -5.35
C GLY A 152 13.95 22.94 -6.57
N THR A 153 13.58 22.04 -7.42
CA THR A 153 12.88 22.36 -8.65
C THR A 153 11.39 22.59 -8.40
N ARG A 154 10.89 23.65 -8.99
CA ARG A 154 9.54 24.18 -8.74
C ARG A 154 8.40 23.25 -9.12
N TYR A 155 8.58 22.24 -9.91
CA TYR A 155 7.57 21.29 -10.37
C TYR A 155 8.26 20.01 -10.81
N PHE A 156 8.66 19.16 -9.92
CA PHE A 156 9.12 17.81 -10.25
C PHE A 156 9.79 17.66 -11.65
N PRO A 157 10.61 18.60 -12.19
CA PRO A 157 11.27 18.30 -13.42
C PRO A 157 12.30 17.25 -13.14
N ARG A 158 11.79 15.99 -13.08
CA ARG A 158 12.67 14.85 -13.10
C ARG A 158 13.66 14.92 -11.94
N LEU A 159 13.11 15.10 -10.77
CA LEU A 159 13.66 15.33 -9.45
C LEU A 159 14.91 14.49 -9.10
N PRO A 160 16.14 14.93 -9.36
CA PRO A 160 17.31 14.31 -8.72
C PRO A 160 17.46 14.71 -7.25
N ASN A 161 16.98 15.91 -6.84
CA ASN A 161 17.36 16.52 -5.56
C ASN A 161 16.40 16.25 -4.39
N PHE A 162 15.27 15.59 -4.62
CA PHE A 162 14.33 15.21 -3.55
C PHE A 162 14.33 13.72 -3.22
N ILE A 163 15.21 12.92 -3.81
CA ILE A 163 15.29 11.47 -3.58
C ILE A 163 15.49 11.15 -2.09
N GLU A 164 16.21 11.98 -1.34
CA GLU A 164 16.40 11.82 0.11
C GLU A 164 15.12 12.00 0.93
N TYR A 165 14.11 12.68 0.38
CA TYR A 165 12.85 13.00 1.04
C TYR A 165 11.67 12.16 0.50
N TYR A 166 11.90 11.27 -0.48
CA TYR A 166 10.88 10.37 -1.01
C TYR A 166 10.48 9.36 0.05
N ASN A 167 9.42 9.70 0.74
CA ASN A 167 8.72 8.83 1.64
C ASN A 167 7.61 8.12 0.85
N THR A 168 7.96 7.04 0.19
CA THR A 168 7.01 6.22 -0.59
C THR A 168 6.54 5.02 0.21
N ASP A 169 6.13 5.24 1.45
CA ASP A 169 5.72 4.15 2.34
C ASP A 169 4.23 3.82 2.13
N THR A 170 3.91 3.21 1.01
CA THR A 170 2.63 2.51 0.81
C THR A 170 2.57 1.33 1.77
N VAL A 171 1.45 1.14 2.47
CA VAL A 171 1.20 -0.05 3.26
C VAL A 171 0.30 -1.01 2.51
N GLY A 172 0.42 -2.32 2.75
CA GLY A 172 -0.43 -3.32 2.11
C GLY A 172 -0.45 -4.64 2.84
N ALA A 173 -1.48 -5.43 2.56
CA ALA A 173 -1.67 -6.77 3.10
C ALA A 173 -2.21 -7.72 2.03
N ILE A 174 -1.84 -8.99 2.15
CA ILE A 174 -2.44 -10.11 1.40
C ILE A 174 -2.83 -11.17 2.41
N ALA A 175 -4.07 -11.61 2.35
CA ALA A 175 -4.58 -12.70 3.17
C ALA A 175 -5.14 -13.83 2.30
N VAL A 176 -5.03 -15.06 2.82
CA VAL A 176 -5.65 -16.28 2.28
C VAL A 176 -6.35 -16.98 3.42
N ASP A 177 -7.64 -17.24 3.27
CA ASP A 177 -8.46 -17.92 4.28
C ASP A 177 -8.44 -19.46 4.12
N GLU A 178 -9.21 -20.12 4.97
CA GLU A 178 -9.30 -21.59 4.98
C GLU A 178 -9.91 -22.18 3.70
N GLU A 179 -10.77 -21.43 3.02
CA GLU A 179 -11.37 -21.79 1.73
C GLU A 179 -10.39 -21.58 0.57
N GLY A 180 -9.22 -20.98 0.81
CA GLY A 180 -8.22 -20.66 -0.20
C GLY A 180 -8.54 -19.40 -1.01
N LYS A 181 -9.47 -18.54 -0.53
CA LYS A 181 -9.80 -17.26 -1.13
C LYS A 181 -8.75 -16.21 -0.80
N PHE A 182 -8.49 -15.32 -1.75
CA PHE A 182 -7.50 -14.24 -1.60
C PHE A 182 -8.16 -12.89 -1.45
N ALA A 183 -7.54 -12.05 -0.63
CA ALA A 183 -7.73 -10.60 -0.67
C ALA A 183 -6.39 -9.89 -0.57
N VAL A 184 -6.22 -8.83 -1.37
CA VAL A 184 -5.05 -7.96 -1.35
C VAL A 184 -5.50 -6.51 -1.20
N THR A 185 -4.76 -5.75 -0.40
CA THR A 185 -5.03 -4.34 -0.09
C THR A 185 -3.79 -3.50 -0.23
N ASN A 186 -3.97 -2.22 -0.61
CA ASN A 186 -2.94 -1.18 -0.54
C ASN A 186 -3.53 0.13 -0.04
N SER A 187 -2.72 0.94 0.67
CA SER A 187 -3.09 2.29 1.12
C SER A 187 -1.87 3.21 1.18
N THR A 188 -2.02 4.47 0.77
CA THR A 188 -0.93 5.46 0.71
C THR A 188 -1.44 6.90 0.67
N ALA A 189 -0.59 7.87 1.02
CA ALA A 189 -0.76 9.27 0.63
C ALA A 189 0.11 9.65 -0.59
N GLY A 190 0.79 8.68 -1.20
CA GLY A 190 1.67 8.93 -2.34
C GLY A 190 2.99 9.59 -1.94
N VAL A 191 3.53 10.42 -2.84
CA VAL A 191 4.81 11.12 -2.63
C VAL A 191 4.55 12.44 -1.90
N ILE A 192 5.36 12.74 -0.88
CA ILE A 192 5.28 14.06 -0.20
C ILE A 192 5.56 15.19 -1.21
N LEU A 193 4.85 16.33 -1.07
CA LEU A 193 4.85 17.44 -2.01
C LEU A 193 4.38 17.07 -3.43
N LYS A 194 3.65 15.97 -3.59
CA LYS A 194 3.01 15.65 -4.87
C LYS A 194 2.12 16.81 -5.32
N LEU A 195 1.89 16.93 -6.62
CA LEU A 195 0.85 17.84 -7.12
C LEU A 195 -0.52 17.35 -6.66
N PRO A 196 -1.46 18.26 -6.35
CA PRO A 196 -2.85 17.89 -6.12
C PRO A 196 -3.40 17.03 -7.27
N GLY A 197 -4.08 15.94 -6.93
CA GLY A 197 -4.59 15.00 -7.93
C GLY A 197 -3.57 14.02 -8.50
N ARG A 198 -2.30 14.04 -8.09
CA ARG A 198 -1.32 13.02 -8.53
C ARG A 198 -1.66 11.67 -7.92
N LEU A 199 -1.82 10.69 -8.77
CA LEU A 199 -2.00 9.28 -8.41
C LEU A 199 -0.71 8.49 -8.55
N GLY A 200 -0.45 7.61 -7.56
CA GLY A 200 0.54 6.55 -7.66
C GLY A 200 -0.05 5.25 -8.19
N ASP A 201 0.67 4.18 -7.92
CA ASP A 201 0.29 2.82 -8.31
C ASP A 201 -0.87 2.25 -7.48
N THR A 202 -1.04 2.71 -6.24
CA THR A 202 -1.99 2.14 -5.27
C THR A 202 -3.41 1.94 -5.80
N PRO A 203 -4.09 2.92 -6.46
CA PRO A 203 -5.45 2.73 -6.94
C PRO A 203 -5.51 2.09 -8.34
N VAL A 204 -4.37 1.70 -8.92
CA VAL A 204 -4.26 1.18 -10.27
C VAL A 204 -4.09 -0.34 -10.23
N PHE A 205 -5.18 -1.07 -10.50
CA PHE A 205 -5.18 -2.53 -10.55
C PHE A 205 -4.21 -3.06 -11.62
N GLY A 206 -3.41 -4.04 -11.23
CA GLY A 206 -2.31 -4.55 -12.05
C GLY A 206 -0.97 -3.86 -11.79
N ALA A 207 -0.98 -2.62 -11.30
CA ALA A 207 0.21 -1.89 -10.89
C ALA A 207 0.47 -2.05 -9.38
N GLY A 208 -0.29 -1.37 -8.53
CA GLY A 208 -0.10 -1.37 -7.08
C GLY A 208 -0.48 -2.71 -6.44
N LEU A 209 -1.54 -3.32 -6.92
CA LEU A 209 -1.96 -4.65 -6.48
C LEU A 209 -2.62 -5.45 -7.60
N TYR A 210 -2.62 -6.76 -7.45
CA TYR A 210 -3.39 -7.65 -8.31
C TYR A 210 -3.64 -9.00 -7.63
N ALA A 211 -4.83 -9.56 -7.84
CA ALA A 211 -5.18 -10.92 -7.40
C ALA A 211 -5.97 -11.65 -8.49
N ASN A 212 -5.79 -12.96 -8.58
CA ASN A 212 -6.61 -13.90 -9.34
C ASN A 212 -6.38 -15.32 -8.80
N GLU A 213 -6.88 -16.34 -9.51
CA GLU A 213 -6.77 -17.75 -9.13
C GLU A 213 -5.32 -18.28 -8.99
N LEU A 214 -4.32 -17.56 -9.46
CA LEU A 214 -2.91 -17.93 -9.32
C LEU A 214 -2.30 -17.45 -8.01
N GLY A 215 -2.85 -16.38 -7.42
CA GLY A 215 -2.36 -15.75 -6.21
C GLY A 215 -2.56 -14.25 -6.20
N ALA A 216 -1.93 -13.59 -5.25
CA ALA A 216 -2.02 -12.15 -5.06
C ALA A 216 -0.66 -11.50 -4.85
N VAL A 217 -0.54 -10.23 -5.29
CA VAL A 217 0.66 -9.38 -5.15
C VAL A 217 0.25 -7.98 -4.73
N SER A 218 1.01 -7.40 -3.80
CA SER A 218 0.93 -6.00 -3.38
C SER A 218 2.30 -5.37 -3.60
N ALA A 219 2.31 -4.18 -4.22
CA ALA A 219 3.51 -3.40 -4.54
C ALA A 219 3.60 -2.12 -3.72
N THR A 220 4.82 -1.63 -3.54
CA THR A 220 5.13 -0.37 -2.88
C THR A 220 6.39 0.24 -3.49
N GLY A 221 6.48 1.57 -3.52
CA GLY A 221 7.69 2.26 -4.00
C GLY A 221 7.40 3.43 -4.94
N HIS A 222 8.21 3.56 -6.00
CA HIS A 222 8.07 4.60 -6.99
C HIS A 222 6.90 4.31 -7.94
N GLY A 223 5.74 4.92 -7.66
CA GLY A 223 4.45 4.62 -8.31
C GLY A 223 4.51 4.68 -9.83
N GLU A 224 5.13 5.71 -10.41
CA GLU A 224 5.26 5.86 -11.86
C GLU A 224 6.02 4.71 -12.53
N GLY A 225 7.04 4.18 -11.85
CA GLY A 225 7.78 3.01 -12.33
C GLY A 225 6.96 1.73 -12.22
N ILE A 226 6.24 1.55 -11.13
CA ILE A 226 5.37 0.41 -10.89
C ILE A 226 4.23 0.37 -11.91
N ILE A 227 3.59 1.54 -12.19
CA ILE A 227 2.54 1.69 -13.20
C ILE A 227 3.05 1.30 -14.59
N ARG A 228 4.18 1.87 -15.04
CA ARG A 228 4.74 1.58 -16.36
C ARG A 228 5.05 0.12 -16.60
N LEU A 229 5.35 -0.62 -15.52
CA LEU A 229 5.70 -2.04 -15.57
C LEU A 229 4.50 -2.96 -15.35
N CYS A 230 3.33 -2.45 -14.94
CA CYS A 230 2.18 -3.24 -14.47
C CYS A 230 2.65 -4.34 -13.49
N LEU A 231 3.44 -3.94 -12.49
CA LEU A 231 4.39 -4.83 -11.81
C LEU A 231 3.70 -5.94 -11.03
N SER A 232 2.54 -5.64 -10.40
CA SER A 232 1.79 -6.64 -9.63
C SER A 232 1.14 -7.69 -10.53
N LYS A 233 0.54 -7.26 -11.65
CA LYS A 233 -0.06 -8.18 -12.63
C LYS A 233 1.00 -9.10 -13.23
N GLU A 234 2.14 -8.56 -13.62
CA GLU A 234 3.24 -9.35 -14.13
C GLU A 234 3.73 -10.39 -13.12
N ALA A 235 3.88 -9.99 -11.85
CA ALA A 235 4.33 -10.91 -10.81
C ALA A 235 3.30 -12.03 -10.56
N VAL A 236 1.99 -11.76 -10.64
CA VAL A 236 0.94 -12.77 -10.55
C VAL A 236 0.98 -13.72 -11.77
N ASP A 237 1.10 -13.18 -12.99
CA ASP A 237 1.16 -13.99 -14.21
C ASP A 237 2.35 -14.97 -14.20
N LEU A 238 3.49 -14.54 -13.64
CA LEU A 238 4.66 -15.40 -13.46
C LEU A 238 4.38 -16.58 -12.52
N MET A 239 3.38 -16.50 -11.62
CA MET A 239 3.00 -17.61 -10.73
C MET A 239 2.40 -18.79 -11.47
N LYS A 240 1.97 -18.63 -12.71
CA LYS A 240 1.53 -19.75 -13.56
C LYS A 240 2.61 -20.86 -13.67
N ARG A 241 3.88 -20.45 -13.63
CA ARG A 241 5.03 -21.38 -13.80
C ARG A 241 6.03 -21.36 -12.66
N ASN A 242 5.86 -20.46 -11.68
CA ASN A 242 6.82 -20.24 -10.61
C ASN A 242 6.13 -20.21 -9.23
N SER A 243 6.92 -20.32 -8.16
CA SER A 243 6.44 -19.98 -6.81
C SER A 243 6.34 -18.47 -6.63
N ALA A 244 5.55 -18.00 -5.63
CA ALA A 244 5.47 -16.58 -5.28
C ALA A 244 6.85 -15.95 -5.12
N GLN A 245 7.77 -16.56 -4.38
CA GLN A 245 9.13 -16.04 -4.18
C GLN A 245 9.92 -15.91 -5.49
N LYS A 246 9.82 -16.89 -6.40
CA LYS A 246 10.52 -16.84 -7.69
C LYS A 246 9.92 -15.75 -8.59
N SER A 247 8.59 -15.62 -8.61
CA SER A 247 7.87 -14.59 -9.36
C SER A 247 8.27 -13.18 -8.89
N VAL A 248 8.26 -12.95 -7.58
CA VAL A 248 8.75 -11.69 -6.97
C VAL A 248 10.20 -11.42 -7.38
N SER A 249 11.09 -12.42 -7.29
CA SER A 249 12.50 -12.24 -7.65
C SER A 249 12.70 -11.87 -9.13
N ILE A 250 11.87 -12.38 -10.04
CA ILE A 250 11.90 -12.04 -11.47
C ILE A 250 11.40 -10.61 -11.68
N ALA A 251 10.25 -10.24 -11.08
CA ALA A 251 9.66 -8.91 -11.18
C ALA A 251 10.59 -7.82 -10.59
N ILE A 252 11.21 -8.07 -9.43
CA ILE A 252 12.19 -7.15 -8.82
C ILE A 252 13.43 -6.97 -9.71
N ARG A 253 13.94 -8.04 -10.35
CA ARG A 253 15.06 -7.89 -11.31
C ARG A 253 14.66 -7.04 -12.53
N LYS A 254 13.43 -7.20 -13.03
CA LYS A 254 12.91 -6.35 -14.10
C LYS A 254 12.82 -4.88 -13.62
N ALA A 255 12.21 -4.63 -12.48
CA ALA A 255 12.12 -3.29 -11.88
C ALA A 255 13.51 -2.62 -11.76
N LYS A 256 14.53 -3.37 -11.32
CA LYS A 256 15.90 -2.88 -11.21
C LYS A 256 16.50 -2.46 -12.56
N ARG A 257 16.22 -3.18 -13.65
CA ARG A 257 16.67 -2.81 -15.02
C ARG A 257 16.09 -1.47 -15.49
N TYR A 258 14.89 -1.11 -15.01
CA TYR A 258 14.21 0.14 -15.33
C TYR A 258 14.38 1.22 -14.24
N ASN A 259 15.35 1.05 -13.34
CA ASN A 259 15.62 1.97 -12.23
C ASN A 259 14.36 2.26 -11.38
N CYS A 260 13.45 1.30 -11.30
CA CYS A 260 12.25 1.41 -10.47
C CYS A 260 12.58 0.97 -9.04
N ARG A 261 12.54 1.93 -8.10
CA ARG A 261 12.68 1.65 -6.67
C ARG A 261 11.34 1.14 -6.15
N CYS A 262 11.28 -0.13 -5.76
CA CYS A 262 10.03 -0.77 -5.35
C CYS A 262 10.26 -1.96 -4.42
N GLY A 263 9.17 -2.48 -3.88
CA GLY A 263 9.08 -3.74 -3.17
C GLY A 263 7.78 -4.45 -3.48
N LEU A 264 7.79 -5.76 -3.35
CA LEU A 264 6.65 -6.64 -3.57
C LEU A 264 6.52 -7.64 -2.43
N ILE A 265 5.29 -7.87 -2.00
CA ILE A 265 4.88 -9.05 -1.25
C ILE A 265 3.92 -9.89 -2.10
N ALA A 266 3.89 -11.20 -1.89
CA ALA A 266 3.09 -12.11 -2.69
C ALA A 266 2.68 -13.35 -1.91
N ILE A 267 1.53 -13.94 -2.26
CA ILE A 267 1.12 -15.30 -1.88
C ILE A 267 0.60 -16.00 -3.13
N ASP A 268 1.07 -17.22 -3.42
CA ASP A 268 0.54 -18.03 -4.51
C ASP A 268 -0.57 -19.00 -4.04
N ARG A 269 -1.28 -19.62 -4.99
CA ARG A 269 -2.39 -20.56 -4.75
C ARG A 269 -2.04 -21.77 -3.86
N LYS A 270 -0.76 -22.01 -3.58
CA LYS A 270 -0.28 -23.02 -2.63
C LYS A 270 0.06 -22.43 -1.26
N GLY A 271 -0.27 -21.15 -1.02
CA GLY A 271 0.06 -20.41 0.21
C GLY A 271 1.56 -20.22 0.42
N ARG A 272 2.36 -20.25 -0.65
CA ARG A 272 3.78 -19.93 -0.55
C ARG A 272 3.96 -18.43 -0.61
N VAL A 273 4.74 -17.89 0.33
CA VAL A 273 5.01 -16.47 0.46
C VAL A 273 6.16 -16.05 -0.43
N GLY A 274 6.06 -14.87 -1.03
CA GLY A 274 7.13 -14.18 -1.74
C GLY A 274 7.36 -12.78 -1.19
N TRP A 275 8.62 -12.35 -1.16
CA TRP A 275 9.04 -11.06 -0.66
C TRP A 275 10.32 -10.61 -1.36
N GLY A 276 10.42 -9.30 -1.68
CA GLY A 276 11.63 -8.73 -2.27
C GLY A 276 11.49 -7.25 -2.59
N HIS A 277 12.61 -6.52 -2.60
CA HIS A 277 12.64 -5.08 -2.88
C HIS A 277 13.96 -4.63 -3.51
N THR A 278 13.96 -3.39 -4.04
CA THR A 278 15.15 -2.67 -4.52
C THR A 278 15.53 -1.49 -3.62
N ALA A 279 14.76 -1.23 -2.56
CA ALA A 279 14.95 -0.14 -1.60
C ALA A 279 15.97 -0.51 -0.50
N ASP A 280 16.23 0.40 0.44
CA ASP A 280 17.16 0.16 1.54
C ASP A 280 16.56 -0.75 2.63
N ALA A 281 15.23 -0.67 2.81
CA ALA A 281 14.46 -1.51 3.73
C ALA A 281 13.00 -1.63 3.25
N MET A 282 12.34 -2.73 3.62
CA MET A 282 10.90 -2.95 3.46
C MET A 282 10.39 -3.76 4.66
N PRO A 283 10.13 -3.13 5.81
CA PRO A 283 9.56 -3.82 6.96
C PRO A 283 8.31 -4.60 6.58
N SER A 284 8.33 -5.90 6.79
CA SER A 284 7.27 -6.83 6.40
C SER A 284 7.16 -7.95 7.41
N ALA A 285 5.98 -8.48 7.62
CA ALA A 285 5.77 -9.64 8.46
C ALA A 285 4.73 -10.56 7.83
N TYR A 286 4.87 -11.87 8.04
CA TYR A 286 3.86 -12.84 7.65
C TYR A 286 3.65 -13.90 8.72
N ILE A 287 2.44 -14.44 8.77
CA ILE A 287 2.10 -15.62 9.56
C ILE A 287 1.61 -16.71 8.61
N LYS A 288 2.19 -17.89 8.78
CA LYS A 288 1.79 -19.10 8.08
C LYS A 288 1.89 -20.29 9.04
N ASN A 289 0.82 -21.10 9.11
CA ASN A 289 0.74 -22.24 10.03
C ASN A 289 1.06 -21.83 11.49
N GLY A 290 0.53 -20.69 11.96
CA GLY A 290 0.77 -20.15 13.30
C GLY A 290 2.17 -19.59 13.55
N LYS A 291 3.08 -19.64 12.56
CA LYS A 291 4.45 -19.16 12.74
C LYS A 291 4.63 -17.76 12.15
N LEU A 292 4.96 -16.80 13.03
CA LEU A 292 5.33 -15.44 12.67
C LEU A 292 6.77 -15.38 12.10
N THR A 293 6.94 -14.63 11.02
CA THR A 293 8.25 -14.29 10.44
C THR A 293 8.29 -12.82 10.07
N TYR A 294 9.33 -12.11 10.50
CA TYR A 294 9.64 -10.73 10.12
C TYR A 294 10.69 -10.69 9.02
N LYS A 295 10.59 -9.70 8.13
CA LYS A 295 11.53 -9.38 7.04
C LYS A 295 11.77 -7.86 6.99
N GLU A 296 12.97 -7.46 6.56
CA GLU A 296 13.35 -6.05 6.41
C GLU A 296 14.10 -5.80 5.10
#